data_8babcdde2766fb7a8e0610150f902432
#
_entry.id   8babcdde2766fb7a8e0610150f902432
#
_cell.length_a   1.000
_cell.length_b   1.000
_cell.length_c   1.000
_cell.angle_alpha   90.00
_cell.angle_beta   90.00
_cell.angle_gamma   90.00
#
_symmetry.space_group_name_H-M   'P 1'
#
loop_
_entity.id
_entity.type
_entity.pdbx_description
1 polymer ?
#
loop_
_entity_poly.entity_id
_entity_poly.type
_entity_poly.pdbx_seq_one_letter_code
_entity_poly.pdbx_strand_id
1 'polypeptide(L)'
;MAQFIPPFKDKYSKSPVGNPRDSRSPDKVKDKEWFVRKAEYIYSQWLTGYAYTPFSSNGEFYTLRTYAQGRQNNIKYMDILDPKDPSSGMRAGFYNMSWDIVPIFPKYRDVIRGKLSRFDFTTSAQALDDNSQMDRSYMKWKSYVLEKEKDYLEAIDQAMGVAPMETLPDQTQMIKPRSLQEMEMIEAMGGYRLPFEASVEKLLYKSAALSEWDELKLRMEEDFIDLGIASVQDYTDPVSGIPMARYVDPEFLIVASTRDNAYTEIGDCAEIRFLTLAQLKDKGLTEDEIKIAASNYGPYFNNPAFNTIYNGGAWNWQQASLFRVAVLDMDFASWSTDHYESRMGSTGQELVFKISAENVGKDKKKKYEHKNYERRYKGEWVIGTTIMAPGFGYQYNQVFDSDNRPKSSYSIYRVADRSVTSRCISTLDDLQLCVLKFRNAWAKAKPAGLLIEWGSL
;
A
#
# COMPACT_ATOMS: atom_id res chain seq x y z
N MET A 1 30.32 -14.00 8.51
CA MET A 1 29.00 -14.37 7.98
C MET A 1 28.19 -14.90 9.15
N ALA A 2 27.32 -14.10 9.75
CA ALA A 2 26.32 -14.64 10.63
C ALA A 2 25.35 -15.43 9.74
N GLN A 3 25.42 -16.74 9.80
CA GLN A 3 24.40 -17.58 9.19
C GLN A 3 23.08 -17.22 9.85
N PHE A 4 22.19 -16.60 9.09
CA PHE A 4 20.79 -16.57 9.45
C PHE A 4 20.34 -18.03 9.47
N ILE A 5 20.39 -18.63 10.63
CA ILE A 5 19.79 -19.95 10.87
C ILE A 5 18.34 -19.62 11.19
N PRO A 6 17.44 -19.86 10.25
CA PRO A 6 16.04 -19.74 10.58
C PRO A 6 15.76 -20.70 11.75
N PRO A 7 15.06 -20.29 12.79
CA PRO A 7 14.78 -21.12 13.97
C PRO A 7 13.72 -22.15 13.64
N PHE A 8 14.07 -23.18 12.90
CA PHE A 8 13.16 -24.10 12.23
C PHE A 8 12.85 -25.37 12.97
N LYS A 9 13.01 -25.38 14.27
CA LYS A 9 12.33 -26.40 15.08
C LYS A 9 11.17 -25.72 15.78
N ASP A 10 10.08 -25.60 15.07
CA ASP A 10 8.87 -25.10 15.65
C ASP A 10 8.31 -26.11 16.64
N LYS A 11 8.15 -25.71 17.92
CA LYS A 11 7.49 -26.52 18.94
C LYS A 11 6.00 -26.77 18.62
N TYR A 12 5.43 -25.99 17.68
CA TYR A 12 4.02 -26.01 17.30
C TYR A 12 3.73 -26.79 16.03
N SER A 13 4.75 -27.19 15.28
CA SER A 13 4.59 -27.93 14.03
C SER A 13 5.66 -29.01 13.91
N LYS A 14 5.28 -30.17 13.37
CA LYS A 14 6.21 -31.23 12.98
C LYS A 14 6.88 -30.99 11.64
N SER A 15 6.49 -29.94 10.93
CA SER A 15 7.09 -29.54 9.68
C SER A 15 8.43 -28.85 9.92
N PRO A 16 9.50 -29.13 9.12
CA PRO A 16 10.79 -28.45 9.25
C PRO A 16 10.71 -26.93 9.01
N VAL A 17 9.65 -26.46 8.42
CA VAL A 17 9.32 -25.05 8.27
C VAL A 17 8.24 -24.70 9.24
N GLY A 18 8.47 -24.87 10.54
CA GLY A 18 7.50 -24.67 11.58
C GLY A 18 6.33 -23.84 11.08
N ASN A 19 5.32 -24.47 10.62
CA ASN A 19 4.40 -23.91 9.65
C ASN A 19 3.72 -22.64 10.21
N PRO A 20 4.35 -21.47 10.15
CA PRO A 20 3.65 -20.22 10.46
C PRO A 20 2.47 -20.01 9.50
N ARG A 21 2.41 -20.86 8.45
CA ARG A 21 1.24 -21.04 7.60
C ARG A 21 0.18 -21.90 8.22
N ASP A 22 0.42 -22.53 9.38
CA ASP A 22 -0.64 -23.30 10.01
C ASP A 22 -1.72 -22.34 10.51
N SER A 23 -2.58 -22.00 9.56
CA SER A 23 -3.80 -21.28 9.81
C SER A 23 -4.72 -21.97 10.83
N ARG A 24 -4.42 -23.21 11.18
CA ARG A 24 -5.16 -24.00 12.18
C ARG A 24 -4.62 -23.88 13.59
N SER A 25 -3.57 -23.08 13.80
CA SER A 25 -3.06 -22.85 15.15
C SER A 25 -4.15 -22.23 16.02
N PRO A 26 -4.56 -22.88 17.12
CA PRO A 26 -5.53 -22.29 18.03
C PRO A 26 -5.02 -20.98 18.60
N ASP A 27 -5.91 -20.02 18.88
CA ASP A 27 -5.52 -18.72 19.45
C ASP A 27 -4.68 -18.83 20.71
N LYS A 28 -4.82 -19.91 21.48
CA LYS A 28 -3.99 -20.21 22.66
C LYS A 28 -2.50 -20.46 22.34
N VAL A 29 -2.19 -20.81 21.09
CA VAL A 29 -0.81 -21.10 20.66
C VAL A 29 -0.15 -19.86 20.05
N LYS A 30 -0.93 -18.83 19.73
CA LYS A 30 -0.44 -17.58 19.17
C LYS A 30 0.11 -16.65 20.26
N ASP A 31 1.16 -17.12 20.93
CA ASP A 31 1.92 -16.34 21.91
C ASP A 31 2.99 -15.44 21.24
N LYS A 32 3.68 -14.61 22.03
CA LYS A 32 4.75 -13.73 21.55
C LYS A 32 5.79 -14.48 20.72
N GLU A 33 6.18 -15.66 21.14
CA GLU A 33 7.18 -16.48 20.45
C GLU A 33 6.69 -16.95 19.08
N TRP A 34 5.41 -17.32 18.99
CA TRP A 34 4.79 -17.69 17.73
C TRP A 34 4.76 -16.49 16.74
N PHE A 35 4.42 -15.28 17.23
CA PHE A 35 4.44 -14.07 16.40
C PHE A 35 5.84 -13.73 15.90
N VAL A 36 6.87 -13.85 16.75
CA VAL A 36 8.27 -13.64 16.33
C VAL A 36 8.64 -14.59 15.19
N ARG A 37 8.29 -15.87 15.30
CA ARG A 37 8.58 -16.86 14.25
C ARG A 37 7.81 -16.58 12.97
N LYS A 38 6.56 -16.14 13.09
CA LYS A 38 5.79 -15.70 11.91
C LYS A 38 6.45 -14.52 11.23
N ALA A 39 6.91 -13.54 11.99
CA ALA A 39 7.64 -12.38 11.48
C ALA A 39 8.95 -12.79 10.79
N GLU A 40 9.74 -13.66 11.40
CA GLU A 40 10.97 -14.20 10.78
C GLU A 40 10.69 -14.93 9.47
N TYR A 41 9.60 -15.69 9.41
CA TYR A 41 9.18 -16.36 8.18
C TYR A 41 8.84 -15.36 7.08
N ILE A 42 8.02 -14.34 7.37
CA ILE A 42 7.65 -13.30 6.41
C ILE A 42 8.92 -12.54 5.95
N TYR A 43 9.78 -12.16 6.89
CA TYR A 43 11.03 -11.48 6.56
C TYR A 43 11.97 -12.33 5.69
N SER A 44 12.00 -13.65 5.90
CA SER A 44 12.80 -14.56 5.09
C SER A 44 12.35 -14.58 3.63
N GLN A 45 11.08 -14.37 3.35
CA GLN A 45 10.55 -14.26 1.99
C GLN A 45 11.10 -13.04 1.27
N TRP A 46 11.25 -11.91 1.97
CA TRP A 46 11.87 -10.72 1.41
C TRP A 46 13.35 -10.92 1.10
N LEU A 47 14.10 -11.57 2.02
CA LEU A 47 15.53 -11.86 1.83
C LEU A 47 15.80 -12.80 0.66
N THR A 48 14.91 -13.74 0.41
CA THR A 48 15.06 -14.71 -0.69
C THR A 48 14.55 -14.19 -2.03
N GLY A 49 13.96 -12.99 -2.07
CA GLY A 49 13.38 -12.40 -3.28
C GLY A 49 12.09 -13.07 -3.76
N TYR A 50 11.52 -14.00 -2.97
CA TYR A 50 10.24 -14.65 -3.30
C TYR A 50 8.99 -13.82 -2.95
N ALA A 51 9.17 -12.63 -2.41
CA ALA A 51 8.06 -11.78 -1.99
C ALA A 51 7.17 -11.34 -3.15
N TYR A 52 7.73 -11.23 -4.35
CA TYR A 52 6.99 -10.88 -5.55
C TYR A 52 7.07 -12.00 -6.57
N THR A 53 5.99 -12.22 -7.32
CA THR A 53 5.92 -13.25 -8.36
C THR A 53 6.94 -13.06 -9.49
N PRO A 54 7.09 -14.05 -10.39
CA PRO A 54 8.28 -14.33 -11.20
C PRO A 54 8.79 -13.19 -12.09
N PHE A 55 8.18 -12.01 -12.04
CA PHE A 55 8.50 -10.91 -12.96
C PHE A 55 9.16 -9.69 -12.32
N SER A 56 9.26 -9.59 -10.99
CA SER A 56 9.99 -8.52 -10.32
C SER A 56 10.37 -8.94 -8.91
N SER A 57 11.66 -8.89 -8.63
CA SER A 57 12.22 -9.02 -7.29
C SER A 57 12.50 -7.63 -6.69
N ASN A 58 12.57 -7.52 -5.37
CA ASN A 58 12.93 -6.26 -4.70
C ASN A 58 14.25 -5.67 -5.23
N GLY A 59 15.20 -6.53 -5.64
CA GLY A 59 16.46 -6.09 -6.24
C GLY A 59 16.31 -5.41 -7.60
N GLU A 60 15.24 -5.71 -8.34
CA GLU A 60 14.96 -5.05 -9.60
C GLU A 60 14.38 -3.64 -9.38
N PHE A 61 13.63 -3.40 -8.30
CA PHE A 61 13.03 -2.09 -8.04
C PHE A 61 14.05 -0.98 -7.92
N TYR A 62 15.15 -1.22 -7.23
CA TYR A 62 16.26 -0.25 -7.20
C TYR A 62 16.79 0.06 -8.59
N THR A 63 17.00 -0.97 -9.41
CA THR A 63 17.46 -0.80 -10.79
C THR A 63 16.44 0.00 -11.61
N LEU A 64 15.15 -0.34 -11.53
CA LEU A 64 14.10 0.38 -12.23
C LEU A 64 14.06 1.87 -11.85
N ARG A 65 14.15 2.19 -10.55
CA ARG A 65 14.20 3.59 -10.07
C ARG A 65 15.43 4.33 -10.58
N THR A 66 16.61 3.68 -10.62
CA THR A 66 17.80 4.33 -11.15
C THR A 66 17.68 4.63 -12.64
N TYR A 67 17.07 3.72 -13.43
CA TYR A 67 16.75 3.96 -14.83
C TYR A 67 15.71 5.06 -15.01
N ALA A 68 14.65 5.05 -14.21
CA ALA A 68 13.60 6.06 -14.25
C ALA A 68 14.14 7.48 -13.97
N GLN A 69 15.13 7.57 -13.09
CA GLN A 69 15.82 8.83 -12.76
C GLN A 69 16.94 9.21 -13.75
N GLY A 70 17.25 8.35 -14.72
CA GLY A 70 18.38 8.56 -15.62
C GLY A 70 19.75 8.49 -14.94
N ARG A 71 19.87 7.72 -13.85
CA ARG A 71 21.07 7.54 -13.03
C ARG A 71 21.61 6.13 -13.09
N GLN A 72 21.35 5.41 -14.16
CA GLN A 72 21.84 4.04 -14.34
C GLN A 72 23.36 3.96 -14.23
N ASN A 73 23.87 2.81 -13.76
CA ASN A 73 25.30 2.60 -13.59
C ASN A 73 26.03 2.59 -14.95
N ASN A 74 27.03 3.48 -15.10
CA ASN A 74 27.83 3.58 -16.31
C ASN A 74 28.90 2.48 -16.44
N ILE A 75 29.23 1.77 -15.35
CA ILE A 75 30.26 0.74 -15.32
C ILE A 75 30.00 -0.35 -16.37
N LYS A 76 28.74 -0.76 -16.51
CA LYS A 76 28.36 -1.78 -17.50
C LYS A 76 28.67 -1.36 -18.94
N TYR A 77 28.50 -0.09 -19.27
CA TYR A 77 28.83 0.42 -20.61
C TYR A 77 30.33 0.54 -20.78
N MET A 78 31.07 0.87 -19.73
CA MET A 78 32.52 0.84 -19.69
C MET A 78 33.03 -0.58 -19.91
N ASP A 79 32.43 -1.58 -19.26
CA ASP A 79 32.83 -2.99 -19.41
C ASP A 79 32.58 -3.53 -20.83
N ILE A 80 31.59 -3.02 -21.53
CA ILE A 80 31.29 -3.40 -22.92
C ILE A 80 32.21 -2.70 -23.89
N LEU A 81 32.48 -1.42 -23.73
CA LEU A 81 33.25 -0.62 -24.69
C LEU A 81 34.77 -0.66 -24.45
N ASP A 82 35.20 -0.77 -23.19
CA ASP A 82 36.59 -0.81 -22.75
C ASP A 82 36.75 -1.89 -21.66
N PRO A 83 36.66 -3.19 -22.06
CA PRO A 83 36.73 -4.29 -21.11
C PRO A 83 38.07 -4.31 -20.38
N LYS A 84 38.05 -4.71 -19.13
CA LYS A 84 39.26 -4.88 -18.32
C LYS A 84 40.06 -6.06 -18.85
N ASP A 85 41.38 -5.90 -18.98
CA ASP A 85 42.27 -6.99 -19.30
C ASP A 85 42.23 -8.03 -18.16
N PRO A 86 41.96 -9.31 -18.48
CA PRO A 86 41.92 -10.39 -17.48
C PRO A 86 43.23 -10.56 -16.69
N SER A 87 44.35 -10.20 -17.27
CA SER A 87 45.70 -10.40 -16.68
C SER A 87 46.09 -9.23 -15.74
N SER A 88 45.78 -8.01 -16.11
CA SER A 88 46.18 -6.81 -15.38
C SER A 88 45.04 -6.17 -14.56
N GLY A 89 43.80 -6.53 -14.86
CA GLY A 89 42.62 -5.90 -14.24
C GLY A 89 42.41 -4.42 -14.62
N MET A 90 43.30 -3.90 -15.48
CA MET A 90 43.24 -2.51 -15.94
C MET A 90 42.47 -2.40 -17.25
N ARG A 91 41.82 -1.25 -17.45
CA ARG A 91 41.20 -0.88 -18.72
C ARG A 91 42.27 -0.34 -19.68
N ALA A 92 42.11 -0.58 -20.94
CA ALA A 92 43.07 -0.10 -21.95
C ALA A 92 43.12 1.44 -22.04
N GLY A 93 42.11 2.13 -21.57
CA GLY A 93 42.08 3.60 -21.49
C GLY A 93 42.03 4.31 -22.84
N PHE A 94 41.64 3.63 -23.91
CA PHE A 94 41.64 4.17 -25.27
C PHE A 94 40.54 5.21 -25.53
N TYR A 95 39.63 5.41 -24.53
CA TYR A 95 38.47 6.27 -24.67
C TYR A 95 38.64 7.54 -23.85
N ASN A 96 38.92 8.65 -24.52
CA ASN A 96 38.94 9.97 -23.92
C ASN A 96 37.60 10.67 -24.16
N MET A 97 36.54 10.22 -23.45
CA MET A 97 35.20 10.76 -23.60
C MET A 97 34.45 10.80 -22.23
N SER A 98 33.45 11.64 -22.15
CA SER A 98 32.54 11.62 -21.00
C SER A 98 31.67 10.36 -21.03
N TRP A 99 31.67 9.63 -19.92
CA TRP A 99 30.83 8.46 -19.68
C TRP A 99 29.45 8.81 -19.10
N ASP A 100 29.09 10.09 -19.11
CA ASP A 100 27.86 10.57 -18.51
C ASP A 100 26.64 9.96 -19.21
N ILE A 101 25.69 9.59 -18.40
CA ILE A 101 24.41 9.06 -18.85
C ILE A 101 23.56 10.18 -19.47
N VAL A 102 22.87 9.88 -20.54
CA VAL A 102 21.92 10.80 -21.16
C VAL A 102 20.53 10.57 -20.56
N PRO A 103 20.02 11.51 -19.74
CA PRO A 103 18.77 11.31 -19.02
C PRO A 103 17.57 11.61 -19.93
N ILE A 104 17.26 10.70 -20.85
CA ILE A 104 16.13 10.87 -21.80
C ILE A 104 14.81 10.44 -21.14
N PHE A 105 14.83 9.29 -20.45
CA PHE A 105 13.62 8.69 -19.90
C PHE A 105 12.89 9.58 -18.87
N PRO A 106 13.57 10.32 -17.97
CA PRO A 106 12.89 11.22 -17.04
C PRO A 106 11.90 12.18 -17.70
N LYS A 107 12.24 12.72 -18.88
CA LYS A 107 11.35 13.64 -19.62
C LYS A 107 10.05 12.95 -20.06
N TYR A 108 10.15 11.72 -20.57
CA TYR A 108 8.97 10.94 -20.96
C TYR A 108 8.14 10.51 -19.75
N ARG A 109 8.79 10.13 -18.67
CA ARG A 109 8.16 9.81 -17.38
C ARG A 109 7.30 10.98 -16.90
N ASP A 110 7.83 12.20 -16.90
CA ASP A 110 7.11 13.41 -16.48
C ASP A 110 5.89 13.69 -17.36
N VAL A 111 5.97 13.44 -18.67
CA VAL A 111 4.83 13.55 -19.58
C VAL A 111 3.74 12.52 -19.25
N ILE A 112 4.12 11.27 -18.98
CA ILE A 112 3.17 10.20 -18.60
C ILE A 112 2.52 10.56 -17.28
N ARG A 113 3.31 10.98 -16.27
CA ARG A 113 2.81 11.42 -14.97
C ARG A 113 1.83 12.58 -15.10
N GLY A 114 2.17 13.60 -15.91
CA GLY A 114 1.28 14.72 -16.15
C GLY A 114 -0.03 14.35 -16.86
N LYS A 115 -0.09 13.23 -17.58
CA LYS A 115 -1.35 12.69 -18.11
C LYS A 115 -2.14 11.96 -17.04
N LEU A 116 -1.48 11.16 -16.19
CA LEU A 116 -2.14 10.42 -15.10
C LEU A 116 -2.71 11.38 -14.06
N SER A 117 -1.98 12.42 -13.67
CA SER A 117 -2.42 13.39 -12.67
C SER A 117 -3.66 14.20 -13.08
N ARG A 118 -4.01 14.21 -14.39
CA ARG A 118 -5.24 14.87 -14.90
C ARG A 118 -6.50 14.07 -14.60
N PHE A 119 -6.40 12.81 -14.25
CA PHE A 119 -7.55 12.01 -13.82
C PHE A 119 -7.94 12.45 -12.42
N ASP A 120 -8.96 13.28 -12.37
CA ASP A 120 -9.59 13.68 -11.12
C ASP A 120 -10.86 12.88 -10.92
N PHE A 121 -11.16 12.56 -9.68
CA PHE A 121 -12.37 11.84 -9.32
C PHE A 121 -13.01 12.49 -8.10
N THR A 122 -14.32 12.55 -8.14
CA THR A 122 -15.12 13.00 -7.01
C THR A 122 -15.60 11.78 -6.22
N THR A 123 -15.41 11.82 -4.92
CA THR A 123 -15.95 10.81 -4.01
C THR A 123 -17.39 11.12 -3.68
N SER A 124 -18.29 10.15 -3.85
CA SER A 124 -19.64 10.21 -3.36
C SER A 124 -19.93 9.00 -2.47
N ALA A 125 -20.64 9.23 -1.37
CA ALA A 125 -21.05 8.18 -0.46
C ALA A 125 -22.54 7.90 -0.64
N GLN A 126 -22.90 6.62 -0.77
CA GLN A 126 -24.28 6.18 -0.89
C GLN A 126 -24.52 4.99 0.02
N ALA A 127 -25.52 5.08 0.88
CA ALA A 127 -25.96 3.99 1.73
C ALA A 127 -26.72 2.94 0.90
N LEU A 128 -26.40 1.67 1.08
CA LEU A 128 -26.98 0.56 0.34
C LEU A 128 -27.98 -0.27 1.15
N ASP A 129 -28.19 0.05 2.42
CA ASP A 129 -29.13 -0.64 3.27
C ASP A 129 -30.59 -0.32 2.87
N ASP A 130 -31.49 -1.30 3.06
CA ASP A 130 -32.88 -1.20 2.64
C ASP A 130 -33.59 0.00 3.24
N ASN A 131 -33.32 0.34 4.52
CA ASN A 131 -33.93 1.48 5.18
C ASN A 131 -33.52 2.81 4.54
N SER A 132 -32.22 2.97 4.25
CA SER A 132 -31.70 4.18 3.59
C SER A 132 -32.21 4.31 2.15
N GLN A 133 -32.40 3.20 1.45
CA GLN A 133 -33.02 3.21 0.11
C GLN A 133 -34.49 3.61 0.18
N MET A 134 -35.23 3.12 1.17
CA MET A 134 -36.63 3.52 1.39
C MET A 134 -36.73 5.00 1.75
N ASP A 135 -35.89 5.50 2.64
CA ASP A 135 -35.85 6.92 3.04
C ASP A 135 -35.53 7.83 1.85
N ARG A 136 -34.59 7.42 1.00
CA ARG A 136 -34.25 8.14 -0.23
C ARG A 136 -35.41 8.14 -1.21
N SER A 137 -36.05 7.01 -1.40
CA SER A 137 -37.24 6.87 -2.25
C SER A 137 -38.40 7.72 -1.72
N TYR A 138 -38.59 7.77 -0.40
CA TYR A 138 -39.57 8.62 0.24
C TYR A 138 -39.26 10.10 0.06
N MET A 139 -37.99 10.54 0.23
CA MET A 139 -37.56 11.93 -0.01
C MET A 139 -37.79 12.34 -1.46
N LYS A 140 -37.46 11.45 -2.40
CA LYS A 140 -37.67 11.64 -3.83
C LYS A 140 -39.16 11.83 -4.16
N TRP A 141 -39.98 10.94 -3.65
CA TRP A 141 -41.44 11.02 -3.83
C TRP A 141 -42.01 12.29 -3.17
N LYS A 142 -41.63 12.59 -1.95
CA LYS A 142 -42.06 13.78 -1.22
C LYS A 142 -41.70 15.07 -1.97
N SER A 143 -40.51 15.21 -2.50
CA SER A 143 -40.10 16.39 -3.26
C SER A 143 -40.96 16.58 -4.53
N TYR A 144 -41.29 15.48 -5.21
CA TYR A 144 -42.16 15.52 -6.39
C TYR A 144 -43.62 15.90 -6.05
N VAL A 145 -44.17 15.33 -4.99
CA VAL A 145 -45.53 15.63 -4.56
C VAL A 145 -45.67 17.09 -4.07
N LEU A 146 -44.72 17.57 -3.29
CA LEU A 146 -44.71 18.96 -2.85
C LEU A 146 -44.67 19.97 -3.97
N GLU A 147 -43.93 19.69 -5.06
CA GLU A 147 -43.89 20.55 -6.24
C GLU A 147 -45.22 20.54 -7.01
N LYS A 148 -45.85 19.37 -7.08
CA LYS A 148 -47.22 19.24 -7.69
C LYS A 148 -48.29 19.93 -6.88
N GLU A 149 -48.25 19.79 -5.55
CA GLU A 149 -49.20 20.48 -4.66
C GLU A 149 -49.01 21.99 -4.72
N LYS A 150 -47.78 22.48 -4.84
CA LYS A 150 -47.48 23.90 -5.00
C LYS A 150 -48.06 24.46 -6.28
N ASP A 151 -47.85 23.77 -7.40
CA ASP A 151 -48.41 24.15 -8.72
C ASP A 151 -49.96 24.24 -8.65
N TYR A 152 -50.57 23.31 -7.84
CA TYR A 152 -52.02 23.28 -7.64
C TYR A 152 -52.49 24.42 -6.75
N LEU A 153 -51.78 24.75 -5.67
CA LEU A 153 -52.08 25.89 -4.80
C LEU A 153 -51.88 27.21 -5.50
N GLU A 154 -50.80 27.39 -6.28
CA GLU A 154 -50.58 28.60 -7.07
C GLU A 154 -51.69 28.81 -8.12
N ALA A 155 -52.19 27.72 -8.73
CA ALA A 155 -53.34 27.82 -9.64
C ALA A 155 -54.63 28.24 -8.93
N ILE A 156 -54.86 27.79 -7.69
CA ILE A 156 -55.99 28.20 -6.85
C ILE A 156 -55.84 29.67 -6.42
N ASP A 157 -54.68 30.12 -5.96
CA ASP A 157 -54.39 31.48 -5.56
C ASP A 157 -54.57 32.45 -6.72
N GLN A 158 -54.09 32.07 -7.90
CA GLN A 158 -54.35 32.86 -9.14
C GLN A 158 -55.83 32.92 -9.46
N ALA A 159 -56.57 31.84 -9.30
CA ALA A 159 -58.02 31.82 -9.56
C ALA A 159 -58.80 32.64 -8.53
N MET A 160 -58.30 32.75 -7.32
CA MET A 160 -58.90 33.54 -6.20
C MET A 160 -58.37 34.99 -6.16
N GLY A 161 -57.42 35.39 -7.02
CA GLY A 161 -56.87 36.74 -7.04
C GLY A 161 -56.05 37.12 -5.80
N VAL A 162 -55.54 36.10 -5.07
CA VAL A 162 -54.69 36.30 -3.89
C VAL A 162 -53.24 36.46 -4.37
N ALA A 163 -52.56 37.51 -3.91
CA ALA A 163 -51.14 37.66 -4.22
C ALA A 163 -50.33 36.49 -3.66
N PRO A 164 -49.36 35.94 -4.42
CA PRO A 164 -48.56 34.78 -3.99
C PRO A 164 -47.88 35.09 -2.67
N MET A 165 -48.14 34.29 -1.67
CA MET A 165 -47.54 34.41 -0.35
C MET A 165 -46.02 34.14 -0.50
N GLU A 166 -45.20 35.17 -0.21
CA GLU A 166 -43.74 35.02 -0.19
C GLU A 166 -43.40 33.94 0.84
N THR A 167 -43.05 32.76 0.34
CA THR A 167 -42.58 31.66 1.18
C THR A 167 -41.29 32.08 1.85
N LEU A 168 -41.31 32.07 3.19
CA LEU A 168 -40.10 32.20 4.00
C LEU A 168 -38.94 31.39 3.41
N PRO A 169 -37.76 31.96 3.37
CA PRO A 169 -36.58 31.23 2.85
C PRO A 169 -36.25 30.07 3.78
N ASP A 170 -36.82 28.93 3.48
CA ASP A 170 -36.46 27.70 4.17
C ASP A 170 -35.06 27.30 3.68
N GLN A 171 -34.13 27.19 4.62
CA GLN A 171 -32.69 27.06 4.39
C GLN A 171 -32.25 25.73 3.76
N THR A 172 -33.14 24.86 3.46
CA THR A 172 -32.90 23.66 2.66
C THR A 172 -33.31 23.94 1.22
N GLN A 173 -32.34 24.21 0.36
CA GLN A 173 -32.54 24.19 -1.07
C GLN A 173 -32.87 22.75 -1.51
N MET A 174 -34.12 22.33 -1.25
CA MET A 174 -34.62 21.11 -1.88
C MET A 174 -34.73 21.37 -3.36
N ILE A 175 -33.94 20.63 -4.13
CA ILE A 175 -34.03 20.63 -5.58
C ILE A 175 -35.43 20.11 -5.93
N LYS A 176 -36.22 20.93 -6.62
CA LYS A 176 -37.64 20.67 -6.90
C LYS A 176 -37.79 20.19 -8.35
N PRO A 177 -37.99 18.89 -8.58
CA PRO A 177 -38.12 18.36 -9.94
C PRO A 177 -39.51 18.66 -10.51
N ARG A 178 -39.55 19.23 -11.71
CA ARG A 178 -40.81 19.51 -12.43
C ARG A 178 -41.34 18.31 -13.21
N SER A 179 -40.48 17.36 -13.52
CA SER A 179 -40.82 16.14 -14.26
C SER A 179 -40.14 14.92 -13.67
N LEU A 180 -40.64 13.69 -14.01
CA LEU A 180 -40.01 12.45 -13.64
C LEU A 180 -38.59 12.33 -14.22
N GLN A 181 -38.36 12.81 -15.44
CA GLN A 181 -37.04 12.81 -16.08
C GLN A 181 -36.05 13.72 -15.32
N GLU A 182 -36.51 14.90 -14.89
CA GLU A 182 -35.71 15.80 -14.10
C GLU A 182 -35.39 15.20 -12.71
N MET A 183 -36.31 14.47 -12.13
CA MET A 183 -36.09 13.73 -10.88
C MET A 183 -35.01 12.67 -11.01
N GLU A 184 -34.97 11.93 -12.14
CA GLU A 184 -33.94 10.94 -12.45
C GLU A 184 -32.59 11.63 -12.72
N MET A 185 -32.55 12.78 -13.39
CA MET A 185 -31.34 13.57 -13.57
C MET A 185 -30.80 14.07 -12.24
N ILE A 186 -31.63 14.57 -11.35
CA ILE A 186 -31.23 15.05 -10.03
C ILE A 186 -30.69 13.89 -9.20
N GLU A 187 -31.32 12.71 -9.28
CA GLU A 187 -30.81 11.50 -8.62
C GLU A 187 -29.43 11.08 -9.17
N ALA A 188 -29.24 11.09 -10.47
CA ALA A 188 -27.98 10.80 -11.11
C ALA A 188 -26.87 11.80 -10.72
N MET A 189 -27.24 13.07 -10.46
CA MET A 189 -26.34 14.11 -9.94
C MET A 189 -26.15 14.03 -8.41
N GLY A 190 -26.76 13.06 -7.72
CA GLY A 190 -26.65 12.90 -6.27
C GLY A 190 -27.50 13.89 -5.46
N GLY A 191 -28.60 14.41 -6.02
CA GLY A 191 -29.43 15.43 -5.39
C GLY A 191 -30.25 14.97 -4.18
N TYR A 192 -30.56 13.68 -4.06
CA TYR A 192 -31.32 13.13 -2.94
C TYR A 192 -30.41 12.42 -1.93
N ARG A 193 -29.48 13.16 -1.34
CA ARG A 193 -28.53 12.61 -0.34
C ARG A 193 -29.11 12.66 1.05
N LEU A 194 -28.93 11.56 1.79
CA LEU A 194 -29.26 11.53 3.19
C LEU A 194 -28.23 12.33 4.02
N PRO A 195 -28.60 12.95 5.13
CA PRO A 195 -27.67 13.68 6.01
C PRO A 195 -26.48 12.85 6.44
N PHE A 196 -26.69 11.55 6.66
CA PHE A 196 -25.65 10.59 6.98
C PHE A 196 -24.63 10.44 5.83
N GLU A 197 -25.10 10.28 4.59
CA GLU A 197 -24.25 10.17 3.40
C GLU A 197 -23.39 11.41 3.20
N ALA A 198 -23.97 12.60 3.35
CA ALA A 198 -23.23 13.86 3.32
C ALA A 198 -22.18 13.98 4.44
N SER A 199 -22.48 13.44 5.62
CA SER A 199 -21.54 13.42 6.75
C SER A 199 -20.36 12.46 6.46
N VAL A 200 -20.63 11.28 5.92
CA VAL A 200 -19.60 10.31 5.51
C VAL A 200 -18.71 10.90 4.40
N GLU A 201 -19.30 11.57 3.42
CA GLU A 201 -18.54 12.23 2.35
C GLU A 201 -17.60 13.31 2.90
N LYS A 202 -18.09 14.16 3.83
CA LYS A 202 -17.24 15.15 4.51
C LYS A 202 -16.12 14.49 5.31
N LEU A 203 -16.39 13.34 5.94
CA LEU A 203 -15.37 12.58 6.66
C LEU A 203 -14.31 12.03 5.70
N LEU A 204 -14.71 11.51 4.53
CA LEU A 204 -13.78 11.04 3.51
C LEU A 204 -12.88 12.17 2.98
N TYR A 205 -13.45 13.34 2.68
CA TYR A 205 -12.65 14.51 2.29
C TYR A 205 -11.69 14.95 3.39
N LYS A 206 -12.13 14.94 4.65
CA LYS A 206 -11.27 15.27 5.78
C LYS A 206 -10.16 14.23 5.95
N SER A 207 -10.47 12.95 5.83
CA SER A 207 -9.51 11.86 5.85
C SER A 207 -8.46 12.01 4.74
N ALA A 208 -8.89 12.29 3.51
CA ALA A 208 -8.01 12.54 2.38
C ALA A 208 -7.09 13.75 2.62
N ALA A 209 -7.64 14.87 3.12
CA ALA A 209 -6.85 16.06 3.43
C ALA A 209 -5.81 15.80 4.53
N LEU A 210 -6.18 15.09 5.61
CA LEU A 210 -5.26 14.73 6.69
C LEU A 210 -4.19 13.73 6.26
N SER A 211 -4.51 12.88 5.28
CA SER A 211 -3.56 11.91 4.69
C SER A 211 -2.65 12.54 3.64
N GLU A 212 -2.78 13.84 3.35
CA GLU A 212 -2.05 14.51 2.26
C GLU A 212 -2.20 13.74 0.94
N TRP A 213 -3.46 13.40 0.60
CA TRP A 213 -3.81 12.50 -0.49
C TRP A 213 -3.20 12.89 -1.84
N ASP A 214 -3.08 14.18 -2.13
CA ASP A 214 -2.52 14.66 -3.38
C ASP A 214 -1.03 14.30 -3.51
N GLU A 215 -0.26 14.44 -2.43
CA GLU A 215 1.15 14.04 -2.40
C GLU A 215 1.29 12.51 -2.47
N LEU A 216 0.44 11.80 -1.75
CA LEU A 216 0.39 10.35 -1.75
C LEU A 216 0.06 9.81 -3.15
N LYS A 217 -0.93 10.40 -3.83
CA LYS A 217 -1.29 10.09 -5.21
C LYS A 217 -0.11 10.28 -6.17
N LEU A 218 0.61 11.40 -6.06
CA LEU A 218 1.77 11.66 -6.91
C LEU A 218 2.87 10.59 -6.73
N ARG A 219 3.14 10.16 -5.51
CA ARG A 219 4.12 9.09 -5.24
C ARG A 219 3.65 7.74 -5.80
N MET A 220 2.38 7.41 -5.64
CA MET A 220 1.80 6.19 -6.22
C MET A 220 1.87 6.19 -7.74
N GLU A 221 1.60 7.32 -8.39
CA GLU A 221 1.70 7.46 -9.86
C GLU A 221 3.15 7.26 -10.32
N GLU A 222 4.13 7.78 -9.59
CA GLU A 222 5.55 7.55 -9.88
C GLU A 222 5.92 6.08 -9.77
N ASP A 223 5.57 5.42 -8.68
CA ASP A 223 5.86 3.99 -8.50
C ASP A 223 5.13 3.12 -9.52
N PHE A 224 3.93 3.49 -9.90
CA PHE A 224 3.16 2.78 -10.91
C PHE A 224 3.83 2.83 -12.30
N ILE A 225 4.43 3.95 -12.66
CA ILE A 225 5.19 4.11 -13.90
C ILE A 225 6.54 3.38 -13.79
N ASP A 226 7.26 3.60 -12.69
CA ASP A 226 8.62 3.16 -12.51
C ASP A 226 8.70 1.65 -12.19
N LEU A 227 7.90 1.20 -11.23
CA LEU A 227 7.94 -0.17 -10.70
C LEU A 227 6.80 -1.05 -11.23
N GLY A 228 5.70 -0.44 -11.65
CA GLY A 228 4.48 -1.16 -12.04
C GLY A 228 3.65 -1.66 -10.87
N ILE A 229 3.93 -1.19 -9.67
CA ILE A 229 3.20 -1.52 -8.44
C ILE A 229 3.06 -0.27 -7.58
N ALA A 230 1.89 -0.08 -7.00
CA ALA A 230 1.61 0.98 -6.05
C ALA A 230 0.99 0.39 -4.79
N SER A 231 1.33 0.92 -3.63
CA SER A 231 0.86 0.41 -2.35
C SER A 231 0.60 1.52 -1.34
N VAL A 232 -0.47 1.32 -0.57
CA VAL A 232 -0.96 2.21 0.47
C VAL A 232 -1.37 1.36 1.66
N GLN A 233 -1.18 1.86 2.85
CA GLN A 233 -1.72 1.27 4.07
C GLN A 233 -2.79 2.17 4.67
N ASP A 234 -3.93 1.56 4.96
CA ASP A 234 -5.00 2.18 5.70
C ASP A 234 -4.78 1.96 7.21
N TYR A 235 -4.83 3.02 7.99
CA TYR A 235 -4.70 2.95 9.44
C TYR A 235 -5.64 3.96 10.11
N THR A 236 -5.94 3.71 11.37
CA THR A 236 -6.70 4.65 12.19
C THR A 236 -5.74 5.44 13.06
N ASP A 237 -5.77 6.76 12.95
CA ASP A 237 -4.97 7.61 13.84
C ASP A 237 -5.41 7.42 15.29
N PRO A 238 -4.50 7.02 16.19
CA PRO A 238 -4.84 6.73 17.58
C PRO A 238 -5.33 7.95 18.37
N VAL A 239 -5.00 9.17 17.90
CA VAL A 239 -5.36 10.42 18.59
C VAL A 239 -6.74 10.92 18.14
N SER A 240 -6.96 11.00 16.84
CA SER A 240 -8.20 11.55 16.28
C SER A 240 -9.28 10.49 16.03
N GLY A 241 -8.91 9.20 15.98
CA GLY A 241 -9.81 8.12 15.61
C GLY A 241 -10.25 8.15 14.14
N ILE A 242 -9.66 9.01 13.32
CA ILE A 242 -10.00 9.18 11.90
C ILE A 242 -9.24 8.14 11.08
N PRO A 243 -9.88 7.45 10.13
CA PRO A 243 -9.17 6.61 9.18
C PRO A 243 -8.29 7.48 8.27
N MET A 244 -7.05 7.08 8.12
CA MET A 244 -6.04 7.75 7.31
C MET A 244 -5.34 6.74 6.43
N ALA A 245 -4.78 7.22 5.31
CA ALA A 245 -3.95 6.43 4.43
C ALA A 245 -2.50 6.94 4.49
N ARG A 246 -1.54 6.03 4.36
CA ARG A 246 -0.13 6.38 4.24
C ARG A 246 0.53 5.66 3.07
N TYR A 247 1.50 6.28 2.49
CA TYR A 247 2.33 5.69 1.45
C TYR A 247 3.14 4.51 2.02
N VAL A 248 3.21 3.44 1.25
CA VAL A 248 4.06 2.27 1.50
C VAL A 248 5.00 2.11 0.32
N ASP A 249 6.31 2.10 0.59
CA ASP A 249 7.29 1.90 -0.47
C ASP A 249 7.29 0.44 -0.94
N PRO A 250 6.99 0.16 -2.22
CA PRO A 250 6.99 -1.20 -2.75
C PRO A 250 8.32 -1.94 -2.59
N GLU A 251 9.43 -1.24 -2.49
CA GLU A 251 10.76 -1.83 -2.28
C GLU A 251 10.88 -2.51 -0.91
N PHE A 252 10.18 -2.00 0.10
CA PHE A 252 10.14 -2.53 1.45
C PHE A 252 8.88 -3.32 1.78
N LEU A 253 7.98 -3.44 0.83
CA LEU A 253 6.75 -4.20 0.98
C LEU A 253 7.02 -5.69 0.75
N ILE A 254 6.48 -6.53 1.62
CA ILE A 254 6.54 -7.99 1.54
C ILE A 254 5.12 -8.48 1.35
N VAL A 255 4.86 -9.11 0.22
CA VAL A 255 3.53 -9.64 -0.11
C VAL A 255 3.66 -11.07 -0.58
N ALA A 256 2.76 -11.93 -0.13
CA ALA A 256 2.65 -13.28 -0.67
C ALA A 256 2.31 -13.23 -2.16
N SER A 257 2.99 -14.08 -2.92
CA SER A 257 2.80 -14.16 -4.37
C SER A 257 1.34 -14.50 -4.72
N THR A 258 0.73 -13.67 -5.55
CA THR A 258 -0.62 -13.91 -6.09
C THR A 258 -0.66 -13.65 -7.59
N ARG A 259 -1.61 -14.27 -8.29
CA ARG A 259 -1.89 -13.99 -9.71
C ARG A 259 -2.84 -12.82 -9.89
N ASP A 260 -3.53 -12.42 -8.82
CA ASP A 260 -4.42 -11.28 -8.85
C ASP A 260 -3.64 -9.96 -8.80
N ASN A 261 -3.92 -9.08 -9.76
CA ASN A 261 -3.27 -7.77 -9.85
C ASN A 261 -3.72 -6.79 -8.76
N ALA A 262 -4.93 -6.96 -8.24
CA ALA A 262 -5.49 -6.14 -7.18
C ALA A 262 -5.18 -6.68 -5.77
N TYR A 263 -4.52 -7.83 -5.69
CA TYR A 263 -4.15 -8.46 -4.42
C TYR A 263 -5.33 -8.61 -3.44
N THR A 264 -6.49 -8.99 -3.95
CA THR A 264 -7.71 -9.14 -3.13
C THR A 264 -7.58 -10.29 -2.13
N GLU A 265 -6.81 -11.33 -2.46
CA GLU A 265 -6.61 -12.52 -1.63
C GLU A 265 -5.23 -12.51 -0.94
N ILE A 266 -4.88 -11.42 -0.27
CA ILE A 266 -3.60 -11.32 0.43
C ILE A 266 -3.65 -12.14 1.73
N GLY A 267 -2.85 -13.20 1.83
CA GLY A 267 -2.65 -13.93 3.08
C GLY A 267 -1.71 -13.19 4.02
N ASP A 268 -0.46 -13.10 3.65
CA ASP A 268 0.60 -12.45 4.41
C ASP A 268 1.03 -11.15 3.72
N CYS A 269 1.06 -10.06 4.47
CA CYS A 269 1.58 -8.78 4.04
C CYS A 269 2.40 -8.14 5.16
N ALA A 270 3.49 -7.50 4.83
CA ALA A 270 4.30 -6.77 5.79
C ALA A 270 5.10 -5.65 5.12
N GLU A 271 5.54 -4.69 5.91
CA GLU A 271 6.39 -3.60 5.49
C GLU A 271 7.60 -3.47 6.42
N ILE A 272 8.77 -3.26 5.85
CA ILE A 272 9.97 -2.93 6.62
C ILE A 272 10.00 -1.42 6.83
N ARG A 273 9.88 -0.99 8.08
CA ARG A 273 9.91 0.42 8.47
C ARG A 273 11.17 0.74 9.25
N PHE A 274 11.71 1.92 9.02
CA PHE A 274 12.87 2.43 9.76
C PHE A 274 12.40 3.46 10.78
N LEU A 275 12.37 3.06 12.04
CA LEU A 275 11.87 3.89 13.15
C LEU A 275 13.02 4.46 13.98
N THR A 276 12.83 5.68 14.48
CA THR A 276 13.73 6.29 15.45
C THR A 276 13.50 5.70 16.84
N LEU A 277 14.46 5.85 17.75
CA LEU A 277 14.30 5.36 19.13
C LEU A 277 13.12 6.03 19.86
N ALA A 278 12.84 7.30 19.55
CA ALA A 278 11.68 8.01 20.10
C ALA A 278 10.37 7.36 19.63
N GLN A 279 10.25 7.05 18.33
CA GLN A 279 9.08 6.37 17.79
C GLN A 279 8.88 4.96 18.36
N LEU A 280 9.97 4.25 18.67
CA LEU A 280 9.89 2.96 19.36
C LEU A 280 9.35 3.09 20.78
N LYS A 281 9.74 4.17 21.47
CA LYS A 281 9.22 4.47 22.81
C LYS A 281 7.72 4.82 22.77
N ASP A 282 7.31 5.61 21.79
CA ASP A 282 5.89 5.96 21.57
C ASP A 282 5.03 4.72 21.30
N LYS A 283 5.60 3.70 20.67
CA LYS A 283 4.95 2.39 20.47
C LYS A 283 4.90 1.52 21.74
N GLY A 284 5.44 2.00 22.85
CA GLY A 284 5.35 1.35 24.14
C GLY A 284 6.45 0.32 24.44
N LEU A 285 7.59 0.34 23.72
CA LEU A 285 8.74 -0.49 24.09
C LEU A 285 9.41 0.06 25.36
N THR A 286 9.90 -0.86 26.18
CA THR A 286 10.65 -0.52 27.39
C THR A 286 12.07 -0.01 27.05
N GLU A 287 12.69 0.73 27.97
CA GLU A 287 14.05 1.25 27.73
C GLU A 287 15.09 0.16 27.52
N ASP A 288 14.92 -0.99 28.18
CA ASP A 288 15.85 -2.11 28.02
C ASP A 288 15.67 -2.81 26.66
N GLU A 289 14.41 -2.93 26.17
CA GLU A 289 14.12 -3.42 24.83
C GLU A 289 14.68 -2.47 23.76
N ILE A 290 14.59 -1.15 23.97
CA ILE A 290 15.16 -0.14 23.08
C ILE A 290 16.70 -0.24 23.05
N LYS A 291 17.36 -0.48 24.19
CA LYS A 291 18.82 -0.71 24.22
C LYS A 291 19.23 -1.95 23.44
N ILE A 292 18.46 -3.04 23.56
CA ILE A 292 18.70 -4.28 22.80
C ILE A 292 18.48 -4.02 21.31
N ALA A 293 17.40 -3.32 20.92
CA ALA A 293 17.14 -2.94 19.55
C ALA A 293 18.25 -2.08 18.96
N ALA A 294 18.76 -1.12 19.75
CA ALA A 294 19.86 -0.26 19.38
C ALA A 294 21.20 -1.01 19.22
N SER A 295 21.46 -2.01 20.06
CA SER A 295 22.69 -2.82 19.98
C SER A 295 22.74 -3.70 18.72
N ASN A 296 21.58 -4.13 18.22
CA ASN A 296 21.46 -4.96 17.03
C ASN A 296 21.45 -4.17 15.71
N TYR A 297 21.53 -2.85 15.77
CA TYR A 297 21.53 -1.99 14.59
C TYR A 297 22.68 -2.29 13.61
N GLY A 298 23.91 -2.45 14.12
CA GLY A 298 25.12 -2.65 13.31
C GLY A 298 25.11 -3.84 12.35
N PRO A 299 24.66 -5.04 12.77
CA PRO A 299 24.65 -6.23 11.90
C PRO A 299 23.75 -6.12 10.67
N TYR A 300 22.69 -5.33 10.71
CA TYR A 300 21.74 -5.20 9.62
C TYR A 300 22.24 -4.33 8.47
N PHE A 301 22.96 -3.26 8.79
CA PHE A 301 23.59 -2.40 7.77
C PHE A 301 24.76 -3.10 7.09
N ASN A 302 25.37 -4.07 7.73
CA ASN A 302 26.40 -4.94 7.16
C ASN A 302 25.83 -6.20 6.47
N ASN A 303 24.51 -6.35 6.42
CA ASN A 303 23.90 -7.47 5.72
C ASN A 303 24.09 -7.28 4.21
N PRO A 304 24.67 -8.28 3.49
CA PRO A 304 24.86 -8.21 2.05
C PRO A 304 23.59 -7.90 1.26
N ALA A 305 22.42 -8.32 1.74
CA ALA A 305 21.15 -8.01 1.09
C ALA A 305 20.84 -6.51 1.13
N PHE A 306 21.04 -5.84 2.28
CA PHE A 306 20.95 -4.39 2.36
C PHE A 306 22.05 -3.70 1.57
N ASN A 307 23.27 -4.20 1.64
CA ASN A 307 24.39 -3.66 0.87
C ASN A 307 24.23 -3.83 -0.64
N THR A 308 23.60 -4.90 -1.11
CA THR A 308 23.38 -5.11 -2.55
C THR A 308 22.32 -4.15 -3.09
N ILE A 309 21.30 -3.85 -2.31
CA ILE A 309 20.24 -2.90 -2.67
C ILE A 309 20.74 -1.46 -2.58
N TYR A 310 21.60 -1.14 -1.59
CA TYR A 310 22.02 0.22 -1.29
C TYR A 310 23.49 0.54 -1.59
N ASN A 311 24.27 -0.39 -2.15
CA ASN A 311 25.66 -0.13 -2.59
C ASN A 311 25.78 0.87 -3.76
N GLY A 312 24.66 1.45 -4.19
CA GLY A 312 24.64 2.63 -5.04
C GLY A 312 25.14 3.92 -4.37
N GLY A 313 25.84 3.84 -3.27
CA GLY A 313 26.68 4.91 -2.73
C GLY A 313 25.98 6.01 -1.96
N ALA A 314 24.67 5.96 -1.73
CA ALA A 314 23.94 7.04 -1.08
C ALA A 314 23.50 6.76 0.37
N TRP A 315 23.66 5.55 0.89
CA TRP A 315 23.45 5.23 2.31
C TRP A 315 24.69 5.57 3.16
N ASN A 316 25.28 6.71 2.85
CA ASN A 316 26.38 7.24 3.60
C ASN A 316 25.92 7.78 4.97
N TRP A 317 26.81 7.72 5.90
CA TRP A 317 26.93 8.34 7.22
C TRP A 317 25.89 9.40 7.63
N GLN A 318 25.27 10.14 6.72
CA GLN A 318 24.24 11.14 7.00
C GLN A 318 22.91 10.52 7.46
N GLN A 319 22.58 9.30 7.02
CA GLN A 319 21.41 8.60 7.54
C GLN A 319 21.73 7.78 8.79
N ALA A 320 22.97 7.37 8.96
CA ALA A 320 23.46 6.82 10.23
C ALA A 320 23.35 7.85 11.37
N SER A 321 23.43 9.14 11.08
CA SER A 321 23.24 10.23 12.07
C SER A 321 21.82 10.26 12.65
N LEU A 322 20.82 9.73 11.96
CA LEU A 322 19.43 9.66 12.43
C LEU A 322 19.11 8.41 13.24
N PHE A 323 20.03 7.50 13.39
CA PHE A 323 19.92 6.23 14.10
C PHE A 323 18.51 5.63 14.04
N ARG A 324 18.26 4.82 13.02
CA ARG A 324 16.97 4.18 12.81
C ARG A 324 17.08 2.66 12.96
N VAL A 325 16.07 2.07 13.57
CA VAL A 325 15.96 0.63 13.76
C VAL A 325 14.95 0.08 12.75
N ALA A 326 15.30 -1.04 12.11
CA ALA A 326 14.41 -1.72 11.19
C ALA A 326 13.35 -2.52 11.97
N VAL A 327 12.09 -2.26 11.67
CA VAL A 327 10.92 -2.90 12.26
C VAL A 327 10.06 -3.47 11.12
N LEU A 328 9.64 -4.71 11.29
CA LEU A 328 8.69 -5.36 10.40
C LEU A 328 7.28 -5.12 10.92
N ASP A 329 6.49 -4.34 10.20
CA ASP A 329 5.05 -4.15 10.45
C ASP A 329 4.31 -5.19 9.61
N MET A 330 3.66 -6.16 10.27
CA MET A 330 3.03 -7.30 9.58
C MET A 330 1.52 -7.31 9.80
N ASP A 331 0.82 -7.65 8.73
CA ASP A 331 -0.61 -7.91 8.67
C ASP A 331 -0.82 -9.25 7.94
N PHE A 332 -1.36 -10.24 8.62
CA PHE A 332 -1.51 -11.56 8.06
C PHE A 332 -2.83 -12.22 8.44
N ALA A 333 -3.31 -13.11 7.56
CA ALA A 333 -4.50 -13.90 7.80
C ALA A 333 -4.17 -15.18 8.58
N SER A 334 -4.99 -15.50 9.55
CA SER A 334 -4.92 -16.76 10.29
C SER A 334 -6.30 -17.13 10.82
N TRP A 335 -6.46 -18.37 11.24
CA TRP A 335 -7.72 -18.86 11.78
C TRP A 335 -7.88 -18.48 13.24
N SER A 336 -9.09 -18.02 13.57
CA SER A 336 -9.60 -17.87 14.93
C SER A 336 -10.77 -18.82 15.13
N THR A 337 -10.87 -19.40 16.30
CA THR A 337 -11.94 -20.35 16.64
C THR A 337 -12.85 -19.70 17.66
N ASP A 338 -14.08 -19.45 17.28
CA ASP A 338 -15.12 -19.03 18.19
C ASP A 338 -15.82 -20.26 18.81
N HIS A 339 -16.04 -20.20 20.10
CA HIS A 339 -16.70 -21.25 20.85
C HIS A 339 -18.09 -20.78 21.26
N TYR A 340 -19.09 -21.60 20.98
CA TYR A 340 -20.48 -21.33 21.29
C TYR A 340 -21.02 -22.40 22.23
N GLU A 341 -21.83 -21.99 23.18
CA GLU A 341 -22.56 -22.86 24.08
C GLU A 341 -24.06 -22.72 23.77
N SER A 342 -24.69 -23.86 23.52
CA SER A 342 -26.12 -23.94 23.32
C SER A 342 -26.81 -24.30 24.65
N ARG A 343 -27.81 -23.54 25.03
CA ARG A 343 -28.64 -23.74 26.20
C ARG A 343 -30.12 -23.72 25.83
N MET A 344 -30.87 -24.65 26.37
CA MET A 344 -32.34 -24.58 26.26
C MET A 344 -32.88 -23.51 27.23
N GLY A 345 -33.55 -22.52 26.68
CA GLY A 345 -34.27 -21.53 27.48
C GLY A 345 -35.51 -22.12 28.16
N SER A 346 -36.04 -21.40 29.14
CA SER A 346 -37.30 -21.78 29.88
C SER A 346 -38.50 -21.93 28.95
N THR A 347 -38.48 -21.33 27.78
CA THR A 347 -39.53 -21.38 26.74
C THR A 347 -39.33 -22.50 25.72
N GLY A 348 -38.31 -23.38 25.90
CA GLY A 348 -37.96 -24.42 24.94
C GLY A 348 -37.20 -23.93 23.69
N GLN A 349 -36.84 -22.67 23.65
CA GLN A 349 -36.00 -22.13 22.57
C GLN A 349 -34.51 -22.40 22.85
N GLU A 350 -33.77 -22.78 21.82
CA GLU A 350 -32.33 -22.96 21.89
C GLU A 350 -31.64 -21.58 21.80
N LEU A 351 -30.93 -21.21 22.89
CA LEU A 351 -30.16 -19.98 22.99
C LEU A 351 -28.69 -20.29 22.81
N VAL A 352 -28.03 -19.62 21.89
CA VAL A 352 -26.60 -19.80 21.58
C VAL A 352 -25.82 -18.60 22.14
N PHE A 353 -24.85 -18.89 23.01
CA PHE A 353 -24.00 -17.88 23.63
C PHE A 353 -22.55 -18.10 23.20
N LYS A 354 -21.88 -17.00 22.82
CA LYS A 354 -20.43 -17.04 22.60
C LYS A 354 -19.71 -17.11 23.94
N ILE A 355 -18.80 -18.06 24.09
CA ILE A 355 -18.05 -18.29 25.31
C ILE A 355 -16.54 -18.20 25.06
N SER A 356 -15.78 -17.88 26.11
CA SER A 356 -14.31 -17.95 26.05
C SER A 356 -13.82 -19.39 25.95
N ALA A 357 -12.72 -19.60 25.22
CA ALA A 357 -12.08 -20.89 25.07
C ALA A 357 -11.76 -21.57 26.40
N GLU A 358 -11.52 -20.82 27.47
CA GLU A 358 -11.24 -21.34 28.81
C GLU A 358 -12.45 -21.99 29.48
N ASN A 359 -13.66 -21.65 29.03
CA ASN A 359 -14.91 -22.15 29.60
C ASN A 359 -15.46 -23.36 28.83
N VAL A 360 -14.82 -23.74 27.73
CA VAL A 360 -15.21 -24.89 26.92
C VAL A 360 -14.97 -26.17 27.72
N GLY A 361 -15.99 -27.02 27.82
CA GLY A 361 -15.87 -28.35 28.47
C GLY A 361 -15.95 -28.34 29.99
N LYS A 362 -16.18 -27.19 30.67
CA LYS A 362 -16.38 -27.18 32.14
C LYS A 362 -17.67 -27.88 32.56
N ASP A 363 -18.68 -27.85 31.71
CA ASP A 363 -19.99 -28.48 31.95
C ASP A 363 -20.23 -29.58 30.91
N LYS A 364 -20.18 -30.85 31.33
CA LYS A 364 -20.42 -32.00 30.42
C LYS A 364 -21.84 -32.12 29.88
N LYS A 365 -22.79 -31.38 30.46
CA LYS A 365 -24.20 -31.39 30.06
C LYS A 365 -24.56 -30.39 28.96
N LYS A 366 -23.64 -29.50 28.56
CA LYS A 366 -23.87 -28.46 27.60
C LYS A 366 -23.31 -28.88 26.25
N LYS A 367 -24.03 -28.51 25.19
CA LYS A 367 -23.56 -28.71 23.83
C LYS A 367 -22.68 -27.56 23.43
N TYR A 368 -21.49 -27.86 22.95
CA TYR A 368 -20.53 -26.89 22.49
C TYR A 368 -20.36 -27.01 20.99
N GLU A 369 -20.37 -25.85 20.32
CA GLU A 369 -20.10 -25.75 18.90
C GLU A 369 -18.84 -24.88 18.71
N HIS A 370 -18.02 -25.26 17.75
CA HIS A 370 -16.81 -24.55 17.39
C HIS A 370 -16.91 -24.09 15.94
N LYS A 371 -16.74 -22.80 15.71
CA LYS A 371 -16.76 -22.24 14.36
C LYS A 371 -15.44 -21.57 14.09
N ASN A 372 -14.75 -22.01 13.03
CA ASN A 372 -13.49 -21.44 12.61
C ASN A 372 -13.75 -20.34 11.60
N TYR A 373 -13.09 -19.20 11.79
CA TYR A 373 -13.15 -18.06 10.90
C TYR A 373 -11.74 -17.64 10.54
N GLU A 374 -11.57 -17.17 9.33
CA GLU A 374 -10.38 -16.44 8.94
C GLU A 374 -10.43 -15.03 9.51
N ARG A 375 -9.33 -14.60 10.13
CA ARG A 375 -9.19 -13.29 10.77
C ARG A 375 -7.80 -12.72 10.50
N ARG A 376 -7.71 -11.40 10.53
CA ARG A 376 -6.42 -10.70 10.42
C ARG A 376 -5.79 -10.50 11.78
N TYR A 377 -4.48 -10.65 11.79
CA TYR A 377 -3.60 -10.45 12.93
C TYR A 377 -2.53 -9.44 12.53
N LYS A 378 -2.13 -8.61 13.46
CA LYS A 378 -1.07 -7.61 13.25
C LYS A 378 0.03 -7.77 14.28
N GLY A 379 1.22 -7.30 13.95
CA GLY A 379 2.33 -7.23 14.88
C GLY A 379 3.48 -6.44 14.30
N GLU A 380 4.22 -5.78 15.17
CA GLU A 380 5.42 -5.05 14.81
C GLU A 380 6.61 -5.72 15.49
N TRP A 381 7.52 -6.25 14.69
CA TRP A 381 8.69 -6.98 15.15
C TRP A 381 9.96 -6.20 14.88
N VAL A 382 10.81 -6.04 15.91
CA VAL A 382 12.15 -5.47 15.74
C VAL A 382 13.05 -6.53 15.09
N ILE A 383 13.44 -6.29 13.85
CA ILE A 383 14.16 -7.27 13.04
C ILE A 383 15.45 -7.71 13.73
N GLY A 384 15.66 -9.06 13.80
CA GLY A 384 16.82 -9.70 14.41
C GLY A 384 16.83 -9.80 15.91
N THR A 385 15.74 -9.48 16.53
CA THR A 385 15.56 -9.61 17.97
C THR A 385 14.36 -10.50 18.30
N THR A 386 14.13 -10.78 19.55
CA THR A 386 12.90 -11.44 20.04
C THR A 386 11.87 -10.43 20.53
N ILE A 387 12.01 -9.16 20.14
CA ILE A 387 11.19 -8.05 20.62
C ILE A 387 10.02 -7.82 19.67
N MET A 388 8.82 -7.85 20.22
CA MET A 388 7.58 -7.46 19.58
C MET A 388 7.05 -6.20 20.26
N ALA A 389 6.62 -5.21 19.50
CA ALA A 389 5.96 -4.04 20.08
C ALA A 389 4.62 -4.45 20.72
N PRO A 390 4.21 -3.80 21.80
CA PRO A 390 2.90 -4.01 22.40
C PRO A 390 1.77 -3.82 21.40
N GLY A 391 0.68 -4.57 21.55
CA GLY A 391 -0.48 -4.48 20.63
C GLY A 391 -0.44 -5.47 19.47
N PHE A 392 0.53 -6.43 19.48
CA PHE A 392 0.45 -7.57 18.56
C PHE A 392 -0.73 -8.47 18.90
N GLY A 393 -1.33 -9.06 17.90
CA GLY A 393 -2.43 -10.00 18.10
C GLY A 393 -3.59 -9.79 17.13
N TYR A 394 -4.77 -10.14 17.57
CA TYR A 394 -6.00 -10.03 16.82
C TYR A 394 -6.31 -8.57 16.48
N GLN A 395 -6.67 -8.33 15.21
CA GLN A 395 -7.05 -7.01 14.73
C GLN A 395 -8.55 -6.78 14.95
N TYR A 396 -8.94 -5.94 15.89
CA TYR A 396 -10.36 -5.74 16.26
C TYR A 396 -11.14 -4.95 15.19
N ASN A 397 -10.51 -4.00 14.52
CA ASN A 397 -11.15 -3.14 13.51
C ASN A 397 -10.92 -3.71 12.09
N GLN A 398 -11.36 -4.95 11.87
CA GLN A 398 -11.23 -5.59 10.56
C GLN A 398 -12.33 -5.14 9.63
N VAL A 399 -11.97 -4.87 8.38
CA VAL A 399 -12.91 -4.64 7.29
C VAL A 399 -13.14 -5.97 6.57
N PHE A 400 -14.40 -6.27 6.25
CA PHE A 400 -14.77 -7.49 5.56
C PHE A 400 -15.23 -7.18 4.13
N ASP A 401 -14.96 -8.11 3.24
CA ASP A 401 -15.46 -8.08 1.88
C ASP A 401 -16.91 -8.62 1.81
N SER A 402 -17.55 -8.51 0.64
CA SER A 402 -18.87 -9.09 0.36
C SER A 402 -18.97 -10.57 0.74
N ASP A 403 -17.88 -11.31 0.58
CA ASP A 403 -17.77 -12.74 0.91
C ASP A 403 -17.45 -13.00 2.39
N ASN A 404 -17.51 -11.96 3.24
CA ASN A 404 -17.17 -12.03 4.65
C ASN A 404 -15.70 -12.48 4.93
N ARG A 405 -14.80 -12.20 3.97
CA ARG A 405 -13.35 -12.39 4.14
C ARG A 405 -12.73 -11.12 4.68
N PRO A 406 -11.82 -11.20 5.65
CA PRO A 406 -11.19 -10.01 6.20
C PRO A 406 -10.19 -9.42 5.20
N LYS A 407 -10.33 -8.14 4.89
CA LYS A 407 -9.40 -7.39 4.04
C LYS A 407 -8.11 -7.05 4.78
N SER A 408 -7.01 -7.00 4.05
CA SER A 408 -5.75 -6.45 4.55
C SER A 408 -5.86 -4.94 4.77
N SER A 409 -5.08 -4.41 5.73
CA SER A 409 -4.86 -2.98 5.87
C SER A 409 -4.01 -2.39 4.73
N TYR A 410 -3.37 -3.23 3.93
CA TYR A 410 -2.58 -2.83 2.76
C TYR A 410 -3.41 -2.96 1.50
N SER A 411 -3.55 -1.86 0.79
CA SER A 411 -4.16 -1.79 -0.53
C SER A 411 -3.05 -1.74 -1.58
N ILE A 412 -2.97 -2.77 -2.41
CA ILE A 412 -1.89 -2.95 -3.37
C ILE A 412 -2.49 -3.15 -4.75
N TYR A 413 -1.92 -2.51 -5.74
CA TYR A 413 -2.28 -2.70 -7.13
C TYR A 413 -1.02 -2.84 -7.99
N ARG A 414 -1.02 -3.82 -8.89
CA ARG A 414 0.07 -4.08 -9.83
C ARG A 414 -0.44 -4.06 -11.26
N VAL A 415 0.37 -3.54 -12.17
CA VAL A 415 0.12 -3.65 -13.61
C VAL A 415 0.18 -5.12 -14.03
N ALA A 416 -0.73 -5.55 -14.89
CA ALA A 416 -0.79 -6.94 -15.39
C ALA A 416 0.48 -7.39 -16.10
N ASP A 417 1.19 -6.44 -16.70
CA ASP A 417 2.44 -6.62 -17.43
C ASP A 417 3.61 -5.91 -16.72
N ARG A 418 4.74 -5.81 -17.36
CA ARG A 418 5.91 -5.10 -16.84
C ARG A 418 5.66 -3.60 -16.76
N SER A 419 6.32 -2.91 -15.83
CA SER A 419 6.31 -1.45 -15.73
C SER A 419 6.78 -0.79 -17.02
N VAL A 420 6.41 0.48 -17.21
CA VAL A 420 6.87 1.28 -18.36
C VAL A 420 8.39 1.33 -18.40
N THR A 421 9.02 1.57 -17.25
CA THR A 421 10.48 1.61 -17.12
C THR A 421 11.11 0.27 -17.49
N SER A 422 10.58 -0.85 -17.00
CA SER A 422 11.10 -2.18 -17.29
C SER A 422 11.08 -2.52 -18.79
N ARG A 423 10.04 -2.07 -19.51
CA ARG A 423 9.94 -2.24 -20.97
C ARG A 423 10.99 -1.42 -21.74
N CYS A 424 11.41 -0.30 -21.17
CA CYS A 424 12.32 0.64 -21.82
C CYS A 424 13.80 0.35 -21.54
N ILE A 425 14.17 -0.48 -20.56
CA ILE A 425 15.56 -0.69 -20.13
C ILE A 425 16.48 -1.05 -21.29
N SER A 426 16.15 -2.07 -22.08
CA SER A 426 17.00 -2.49 -23.18
C SER A 426 17.21 -1.40 -24.23
N THR A 427 16.14 -0.69 -24.56
CA THR A 427 16.20 0.42 -25.51
C THR A 427 17.04 1.58 -24.98
N LEU A 428 16.96 1.89 -23.70
CA LEU A 428 17.77 2.91 -23.04
C LEU A 428 19.26 2.52 -23.04
N ASP A 429 19.55 1.24 -22.82
CA ASP A 429 20.90 0.73 -22.85
C ASP A 429 21.51 0.81 -24.26
N ASP A 430 20.77 0.38 -25.26
CA ASP A 430 21.20 0.46 -26.67
C ASP A 430 21.43 1.91 -27.08
N LEU A 431 20.51 2.79 -26.71
CA LEU A 431 20.63 4.23 -26.99
C LEU A 431 21.86 4.83 -26.31
N GLN A 432 22.11 4.49 -25.04
CA GLN A 432 23.29 4.97 -24.32
C GLN A 432 24.58 4.46 -24.98
N LEU A 433 24.63 3.19 -25.37
CA LEU A 433 25.76 2.63 -26.09
C LEU A 433 26.02 3.33 -27.45
N CYS A 434 24.94 3.63 -28.18
CA CYS A 434 25.02 4.38 -29.42
C CYS A 434 25.59 5.79 -29.19
N VAL A 435 25.10 6.50 -28.17
CA VAL A 435 25.60 7.85 -27.81
C VAL A 435 27.08 7.79 -27.42
N LEU A 436 27.48 6.82 -26.62
CA LEU A 436 28.90 6.65 -26.23
C LEU A 436 29.79 6.33 -27.43
N LYS A 437 29.35 5.47 -28.34
CA LYS A 437 30.07 5.20 -29.60
C LYS A 437 30.19 6.45 -30.45
N PHE A 438 29.12 7.24 -30.54
CA PHE A 438 29.12 8.50 -31.28
C PHE A 438 30.09 9.52 -30.65
N ARG A 439 30.04 9.71 -29.29
CA ARG A 439 31.00 10.55 -28.58
C ARG A 439 32.44 10.14 -28.80
N ASN A 440 32.73 8.84 -28.80
CA ASN A 440 34.06 8.32 -29.08
C ASN A 440 34.49 8.59 -30.54
N ALA A 441 33.59 8.38 -31.50
CA ALA A 441 33.87 8.69 -32.91
C ALA A 441 34.13 10.18 -33.11
N TRP A 442 33.31 11.04 -32.45
CA TRP A 442 33.49 12.47 -32.50
C TRP A 442 34.80 12.93 -31.86
N ALA A 443 35.17 12.38 -30.70
CA ALA A 443 36.46 12.70 -30.04
C ALA A 443 37.67 12.29 -30.86
N LYS A 444 37.51 11.25 -31.69
CA LYS A 444 38.58 10.76 -32.62
C LYS A 444 38.54 11.42 -33.99
N ALA A 445 37.44 12.11 -34.31
CA ALA A 445 37.32 12.80 -35.59
C ALA A 445 38.35 13.95 -35.65
N LYS A 446 39.38 13.79 -36.47
CA LYS A 446 40.26 14.91 -36.78
C LYS A 446 39.45 15.91 -37.63
N PRO A 447 39.56 17.23 -37.35
CA PRO A 447 38.93 18.21 -38.23
C PRO A 447 39.46 17.99 -39.65
N ALA A 448 38.57 17.60 -40.56
CA ALA A 448 38.88 17.45 -41.97
C ALA A 448 38.89 18.86 -42.62
N GLY A 449 39.72 19.75 -42.10
CA GLY A 449 39.94 21.09 -42.66
C GLY A 449 41.41 21.22 -43.05
N LEU A 450 41.70 21.48 -44.31
CA LEU A 450 42.98 22.03 -44.71
C LEU A 450 43.05 23.46 -44.15
N LEU A 451 43.85 23.66 -43.09
CA LEU A 451 44.28 25.00 -42.69
C LEU A 451 45.26 25.47 -43.78
N ILE A 452 44.76 26.20 -44.75
CA ILE A 452 45.61 26.93 -45.70
C ILE A 452 45.97 28.24 -45.00
N GLU A 453 47.23 28.36 -44.64
CA GLU A 453 47.79 29.59 -44.12
C GLU A 453 47.67 30.65 -45.25
N TRP A 454 46.98 31.78 -45.01
CA TRP A 454 46.73 32.84 -45.99
C TRP A 454 48.02 33.51 -46.50
N GLY A 455 49.16 33.18 -45.96
CA GLY A 455 50.45 33.66 -46.43
C GLY A 455 51.18 32.76 -47.42
N SER A 456 50.63 31.62 -47.78
CA SER A 456 51.24 30.65 -48.73
C SER A 456 50.62 30.62 -50.13
N LEU A 457 49.72 31.55 -50.40
CA LEU A 457 49.25 31.90 -51.74
C LEU A 457 50.00 33.15 -52.15
#